data_0831ea005b4eea0fea273cb86c64f263
#
_entry.id   0831ea005b4eea0fea273cb86c64f263
#
_cell.length_a   1.000
_cell.length_b   1.000
_cell.length_c   1.000
_cell.angle_alpha   90.00
_cell.angle_beta   90.00
_cell.angle_gamma   90.00
#
_symmetry.space_group_name_H-M   'P 1'
#
loop_
_entity.id
_entity.type
_entity.pdbx_description
1 polymer ?
#
loop_
_entity_poly.entity_id
_entity_poly.type
_entity_poly.pdbx_seq_one_letter_code
_entity_poly.pdbx_strand_id
1 'polypeptide(L)'
;VIIAVAGFMQAQRLPETAEPINVSATTGDGQIDDPRFWKLMLGNVHYAILWLPLRFFVGRDWLSAGEHKVRGDGWVDGGQALAGYWTNATTIPEGRSAAPAGTFGWYEDFLRYMLNHEWYTWFGKLIAWGEVLVGIGLLVGALVGIAAFFGTLMNFSFGLAGSASTNPVLFGLGVFLVLGWKVAGWMGVDRVLLPMLGTPWGRIEKYEETHHTHSTPPAGT
;
A
#
# COMPACT_ATOMS: atom_id res chain seq x y z
N VAL A 1 -16.26 -21.00 3.37
CA VAL A 1 -16.93 -22.32 3.20
C VAL A 1 -18.44 -22.14 3.09
N ILE A 2 -19.11 -21.39 4.01
CA ILE A 2 -20.59 -21.20 4.01
C ILE A 2 -21.06 -20.46 2.75
N ILE A 3 -20.34 -19.44 2.29
CA ILE A 3 -20.68 -18.68 1.08
C ILE A 3 -20.54 -19.53 -0.19
N ALA A 4 -19.51 -20.40 -0.23
CA ALA A 4 -19.31 -21.31 -1.37
C ALA A 4 -20.39 -22.39 -1.44
N VAL A 5 -20.86 -22.90 -0.29
CA VAL A 5 -21.96 -23.88 -0.22
C VAL A 5 -23.30 -23.24 -0.60
N ALA A 6 -23.56 -22.00 -0.16
CA ALA A 6 -24.77 -21.26 -0.53
C ALA A 6 -24.80 -20.95 -2.05
N GLY A 7 -23.65 -20.57 -2.63
CA GLY A 7 -23.53 -20.38 -4.07
C GLY A 7 -23.75 -21.65 -4.89
N PHE A 8 -23.24 -22.78 -4.40
CA PHE A 8 -23.44 -24.08 -5.04
C PHE A 8 -24.90 -24.54 -4.97
N MET A 9 -25.55 -24.36 -3.83
CA MET A 9 -26.98 -24.69 -3.68
C MET A 9 -27.90 -23.77 -4.51
N GLN A 10 -27.50 -22.52 -4.75
CA GLN A 10 -28.26 -21.59 -5.60
C GLN A 10 -28.08 -21.90 -7.08
N ALA A 11 -26.90 -22.38 -7.49
CA ALA A 11 -26.64 -22.83 -8.85
C ALA A 11 -27.48 -24.07 -9.23
N GLN A 12 -27.84 -24.92 -8.27
CA GLN A 12 -28.70 -26.09 -8.52
C GLN A 12 -30.22 -25.75 -8.65
N ARG A 13 -30.61 -24.49 -8.39
CA ARG A 13 -32.02 -24.05 -8.48
C ARG A 13 -32.32 -23.23 -9.72
N LEU A 14 -31.37 -23.12 -10.65
CA LEU A 14 -31.64 -22.44 -11.91
C LEU A 14 -32.56 -23.32 -12.76
N PRO A 15 -33.67 -22.77 -13.33
CA PRO A 15 -34.56 -23.51 -14.20
C PRO A 15 -33.75 -24.01 -15.43
N GLU A 16 -34.06 -25.22 -15.87
CA GLU A 16 -33.43 -25.93 -17.00
C GLU A 16 -33.47 -25.18 -18.34
N THR A 17 -34.20 -24.06 -18.38
CA THR A 17 -34.37 -23.16 -19.54
C THR A 17 -33.51 -21.90 -19.46
N ALA A 18 -32.62 -21.76 -18.45
CA ALA A 18 -31.69 -20.66 -18.45
C ALA A 18 -30.72 -20.81 -19.61
N GLU A 19 -30.76 -19.89 -20.54
CA GLU A 19 -29.73 -19.79 -21.60
C GLU A 19 -28.33 -19.89 -20.97
N PRO A 20 -27.43 -20.71 -21.52
CA PRO A 20 -26.08 -20.81 -20.96
C PRO A 20 -25.47 -19.42 -20.91
N ILE A 21 -25.04 -19.02 -19.70
CA ILE A 21 -24.32 -17.76 -19.53
C ILE A 21 -23.15 -17.79 -20.52
N ASN A 22 -23.24 -16.94 -21.53
CA ASN A 22 -22.19 -16.84 -22.55
C ASN A 22 -20.93 -16.25 -21.91
N VAL A 23 -20.03 -17.11 -21.44
CA VAL A 23 -18.76 -16.74 -20.83
C VAL A 23 -17.79 -16.19 -21.87
N SER A 24 -18.16 -16.21 -23.15
CA SER A 24 -17.35 -15.65 -24.26
C SER A 24 -17.38 -14.13 -24.37
N ALA A 25 -18.07 -13.43 -23.47
CA ALA A 25 -18.02 -11.98 -23.40
C ALA A 25 -16.78 -11.46 -22.66
N THR A 26 -15.73 -12.24 -22.58
CA THR A 26 -14.41 -11.68 -22.32
C THR A 26 -13.99 -10.87 -23.54
N THR A 27 -13.80 -9.58 -23.38
CA THR A 27 -13.16 -8.71 -24.37
C THR A 27 -12.00 -9.43 -25.02
N GLY A 28 -11.89 -9.37 -26.37
CA GLY A 28 -10.99 -10.20 -27.16
C GLY A 28 -9.50 -10.07 -26.88
N ASP A 29 -9.08 -9.27 -25.89
CA ASP A 29 -7.71 -9.08 -25.41
C ASP A 29 -7.41 -9.78 -24.08
N GLY A 30 -8.39 -10.48 -23.48
CA GLY A 30 -8.21 -11.19 -22.20
C GLY A 30 -8.11 -10.27 -20.98
N GLN A 31 -8.34 -8.97 -21.12
CA GLN A 31 -8.35 -8.05 -19.97
C GLN A 31 -9.64 -8.15 -19.18
N ILE A 32 -9.50 -8.33 -17.87
CA ILE A 32 -10.62 -8.23 -16.92
C ILE A 32 -10.79 -6.76 -16.56
N ASP A 33 -11.98 -6.25 -16.79
CA ASP A 33 -12.30 -4.85 -16.52
C ASP A 33 -12.56 -4.62 -15.02
N ASP A 34 -11.90 -3.59 -14.45
CA ASP A 34 -12.10 -3.25 -13.05
C ASP A 34 -13.51 -2.71 -12.79
N PRO A 35 -14.12 -3.01 -11.64
CA PRO A 35 -15.37 -2.40 -11.24
C PRO A 35 -15.30 -0.87 -11.29
N ARG A 36 -16.35 -0.21 -11.77
CA ARG A 36 -16.40 1.24 -11.98
C ARG A 36 -15.97 2.05 -10.75
N PHE A 37 -16.31 1.58 -9.55
CA PHE A 37 -15.90 2.22 -8.30
C PHE A 37 -14.37 2.31 -8.18
N TRP A 38 -13.66 1.19 -8.40
CA TRP A 38 -12.20 1.16 -8.29
C TRP A 38 -11.53 2.01 -9.38
N LYS A 39 -12.05 1.96 -10.61
CA LYS A 39 -11.55 2.84 -11.68
C LYS A 39 -11.63 4.30 -11.31
N LEU A 40 -12.73 4.72 -10.70
CA LEU A 40 -12.92 6.10 -10.26
C LEU A 40 -11.99 6.45 -9.10
N MET A 41 -11.94 5.62 -8.07
CA MET A 41 -11.15 5.90 -6.86
C MET A 41 -9.64 5.87 -7.11
N LEU A 42 -9.16 4.94 -7.94
CA LEU A 42 -7.72 4.70 -8.16
C LEU A 42 -7.18 5.35 -9.44
N GLY A 43 -8.05 5.79 -10.35
CA GLY A 43 -7.65 6.32 -11.66
C GLY A 43 -8.13 7.71 -11.99
N ASN A 44 -9.09 8.29 -11.26
CA ASN A 44 -9.66 9.58 -11.60
C ASN A 44 -9.19 10.69 -10.62
N VAL A 45 -8.50 11.69 -11.14
CA VAL A 45 -7.93 12.79 -10.39
C VAL A 45 -8.94 13.66 -9.63
N HIS A 46 -10.23 13.65 -10.02
CA HIS A 46 -11.27 14.36 -9.30
C HIS A 46 -11.49 13.80 -7.88
N TYR A 47 -11.14 12.54 -7.66
CA TYR A 47 -11.21 11.89 -6.33
C TYR A 47 -9.94 12.09 -5.50
N ALA A 48 -8.94 12.82 -6.01
CA ALA A 48 -7.68 13.08 -5.28
C ALA A 48 -7.91 13.72 -3.91
N ILE A 49 -8.96 14.53 -3.77
CA ILE A 49 -9.32 15.18 -2.49
C ILE A 49 -9.61 14.16 -1.37
N LEU A 50 -10.15 12.98 -1.70
CA LEU A 50 -10.46 11.94 -0.72
C LEU A 50 -9.21 11.27 -0.16
N TRP A 51 -8.10 11.33 -0.91
CA TRP A 51 -6.81 10.75 -0.50
C TRP A 51 -6.01 11.68 0.41
N LEU A 52 -6.32 12.97 0.44
CA LEU A 52 -5.61 13.95 1.25
C LEU A 52 -5.66 13.62 2.75
N PRO A 53 -6.84 13.42 3.38
CA PRO A 53 -6.90 13.10 4.81
C PRO A 53 -6.10 11.85 5.17
N LEU A 54 -6.20 10.80 4.33
CA LEU A 54 -5.47 9.56 4.53
C LEU A 54 -3.95 9.78 4.46
N ARG A 55 -3.50 10.49 3.44
CA ARG A 55 -2.09 10.82 3.24
C ARG A 55 -1.53 11.67 4.38
N PHE A 56 -2.28 12.69 4.82
CA PHE A 56 -1.87 13.53 5.95
C PHE A 56 -1.83 12.77 7.26
N PHE A 57 -2.81 11.91 7.52
CA PHE A 57 -2.83 11.09 8.72
C PHE A 57 -1.61 10.18 8.79
N VAL A 58 -1.39 9.35 7.76
CA VAL A 58 -0.26 8.42 7.69
C VAL A 58 1.07 9.16 7.67
N GLY A 59 1.17 10.25 6.89
CA GLY A 59 2.39 11.04 6.77
C GLY A 59 2.80 11.73 8.08
N ARG A 60 1.83 12.27 8.83
CA ARG A 60 2.09 12.85 10.15
C ARG A 60 2.61 11.83 11.14
N ASP A 61 2.00 10.64 11.18
CA ASP A 61 2.42 9.59 12.11
C ASP A 61 3.84 9.11 11.81
N TRP A 62 4.18 8.91 10.53
CA TRP A 62 5.55 8.58 10.12
C TRP A 62 6.55 9.68 10.44
N LEU A 63 6.21 10.94 10.17
CA LEU A 63 7.10 12.06 10.47
C LEU A 63 7.34 12.19 11.97
N SER A 64 6.30 12.07 12.79
CA SER A 64 6.41 12.12 14.25
C SER A 64 7.26 10.97 14.81
N ALA A 65 7.07 9.74 14.29
CA ALA A 65 7.86 8.58 14.69
C ALA A 65 9.35 8.74 14.32
N GLY A 66 9.62 9.19 13.09
CA GLY A 66 10.97 9.42 12.62
C GLY A 66 11.66 10.57 13.35
N GLU A 67 10.96 11.69 13.57
CA GLU A 67 11.49 12.82 14.35
C GLU A 67 11.88 12.40 15.78
N HIS A 68 11.03 11.62 16.43
CA HIS A 68 11.32 11.08 17.77
C HIS A 68 12.59 10.21 17.77
N LYS A 69 12.79 9.38 16.75
CA LYS A 69 13.97 8.54 16.61
C LYS A 69 15.24 9.32 16.25
N VAL A 70 15.11 10.33 15.39
CA VAL A 70 16.27 11.16 14.98
C VAL A 70 16.76 12.04 16.13
N ARG A 71 15.84 12.54 16.97
CA ARG A 71 16.16 13.39 18.12
C ARG A 71 16.43 12.59 19.40
N GLY A 72 15.94 11.37 19.47
CA GLY A 72 16.13 10.49 20.62
C GLY A 72 17.45 9.77 20.59
N ASP A 73 17.95 9.44 21.79
CA ASP A 73 19.21 8.73 21.96
C ASP A 73 19.12 7.27 21.44
N GLY A 74 20.21 6.78 20.91
CA GLY A 74 20.42 5.36 20.61
C GLY A 74 19.83 4.87 19.28
N TRP A 75 19.19 5.70 18.47
CA TRP A 75 18.80 5.33 17.11
C TRP A 75 19.84 5.73 16.07
N VAL A 76 20.18 7.01 16.05
CA VAL A 76 21.18 7.57 15.12
C VAL A 76 22.59 7.41 15.68
N ASP A 77 22.72 7.45 17.00
CA ASP A 77 23.99 7.36 17.73
C ASP A 77 24.26 5.92 18.16
N GLY A 78 24.77 5.11 17.21
CA GLY A 78 25.19 3.73 17.47
C GLY A 78 24.11 2.66 17.41
N GLY A 79 22.82 3.01 17.27
CA GLY A 79 21.73 2.05 17.01
C GLY A 79 21.31 1.18 18.21
N GLN A 80 21.71 1.53 19.44
CA GLN A 80 21.44 0.71 20.64
C GLN A 80 19.93 0.55 20.92
N ALA A 81 19.12 1.55 20.61
CA ALA A 81 17.66 1.45 20.72
C ALA A 81 17.10 0.37 19.79
N LEU A 82 17.61 0.26 18.56
CA LEU A 82 17.25 -0.79 17.62
C LEU A 82 17.74 -2.16 18.07
N ALA A 83 18.97 -2.24 18.62
CA ALA A 83 19.50 -3.47 19.20
C ALA A 83 18.59 -3.97 20.34
N GLY A 84 18.17 -3.08 21.23
CA GLY A 84 17.23 -3.38 22.31
C GLY A 84 15.87 -3.86 21.77
N TYR A 85 15.36 -3.21 20.74
CA TYR A 85 14.13 -3.62 20.07
C TYR A 85 14.21 -5.03 19.48
N TRP A 86 15.27 -5.35 18.73
CA TRP A 86 15.50 -6.68 18.17
C TRP A 86 15.74 -7.74 19.25
N THR A 87 16.47 -7.40 20.30
CA THR A 87 16.69 -8.28 21.45
C THR A 87 15.34 -8.64 22.08
N ASN A 88 14.49 -7.66 22.35
CA ASN A 88 13.15 -7.90 22.90
C ASN A 88 12.28 -8.74 21.97
N ALA A 89 12.37 -8.52 20.65
CA ALA A 89 11.62 -9.28 19.66
C ALA A 89 12.04 -10.76 19.58
N THR A 90 13.30 -11.07 19.91
CA THR A 90 13.89 -12.42 19.82
C THR A 90 14.10 -13.10 21.16
N THR A 91 13.74 -12.45 22.27
CA THR A 91 13.83 -13.02 23.62
C THR A 91 12.45 -13.55 24.03
N ILE A 92 12.41 -14.77 24.61
CA ILE A 92 11.18 -15.35 25.12
C ILE A 92 10.83 -14.62 26.44
N PRO A 93 9.70 -13.90 26.52
CA PRO A 93 9.30 -13.25 27.75
C PRO A 93 8.94 -14.27 28.84
N GLU A 94 9.12 -13.90 30.09
CA GLU A 94 8.73 -14.73 31.22
C GLU A 94 7.24 -15.15 31.12
N GLY A 95 6.96 -16.45 31.32
CA GLY A 95 5.62 -17.00 31.23
C GLY A 95 5.08 -17.22 29.82
N ARG A 96 5.91 -17.02 28.77
CA ARG A 96 5.54 -17.34 27.38
C ARG A 96 6.37 -18.49 26.83
N SER A 97 5.82 -19.17 25.80
CA SER A 97 6.47 -20.31 25.14
C SER A 97 7.31 -19.90 23.92
N ALA A 98 7.17 -18.65 23.44
CA ALA A 98 7.86 -18.15 22.26
C ALA A 98 8.18 -16.64 22.38
N ALA A 99 9.22 -16.21 21.68
CA ALA A 99 9.56 -14.80 21.50
C ALA A 99 8.47 -14.07 20.67
N PRO A 100 8.35 -12.75 20.77
CA PRO A 100 7.41 -11.96 19.96
C PRO A 100 7.55 -12.21 18.45
N ALA A 101 8.77 -12.30 17.93
CA ALA A 101 9.03 -12.63 16.53
C ALA A 101 8.93 -14.15 16.21
N GLY A 102 8.83 -15.00 17.23
CA GLY A 102 8.88 -16.46 17.09
C GLY A 102 7.67 -17.09 16.38
N THR A 103 6.61 -16.32 16.14
CA THR A 103 5.50 -16.73 15.27
C THR A 103 5.98 -17.04 13.85
N PHE A 104 7.02 -16.35 13.41
CA PHE A 104 7.68 -16.53 12.11
C PHE A 104 9.17 -16.83 12.35
N GLY A 105 9.52 -18.09 12.61
CA GLY A 105 10.87 -18.50 12.99
C GLY A 105 11.97 -18.00 12.06
N TRP A 106 11.71 -17.97 10.74
CA TRP A 106 12.64 -17.41 9.77
C TRP A 106 12.95 -15.92 10.01
N TYR A 107 11.97 -15.15 10.53
CA TYR A 107 12.15 -13.73 10.82
C TYR A 107 12.89 -13.53 12.14
N GLU A 108 12.62 -14.35 13.13
CA GLU A 108 13.39 -14.40 14.38
C GLU A 108 14.87 -14.69 14.11
N ASP A 109 15.17 -15.71 13.29
CA ASP A 109 16.54 -16.06 12.89
C ASP A 109 17.23 -14.90 12.14
N PHE A 110 16.50 -14.21 11.26
CA PHE A 110 16.98 -13.04 10.56
C PHE A 110 17.34 -11.90 11.53
N LEU A 111 16.49 -11.60 12.52
CA LEU A 111 16.78 -10.58 13.53
C LEU A 111 17.98 -10.96 14.39
N ARG A 112 18.10 -12.21 14.79
CA ARG A 112 19.27 -12.73 15.53
C ARG A 112 20.56 -12.59 14.70
N TYR A 113 20.50 -12.89 13.41
CA TYR A 113 21.60 -12.71 12.50
C TYR A 113 22.05 -11.25 12.45
N MET A 114 21.10 -10.31 12.29
CA MET A 114 21.41 -8.89 12.26
C MET A 114 21.99 -8.37 13.59
N LEU A 115 21.48 -8.88 14.73
CA LEU A 115 22.02 -8.55 16.06
C LEU A 115 23.46 -9.04 16.20
N ASN A 116 23.76 -10.28 15.83
CA ASN A 116 25.10 -10.88 15.96
C ASN A 116 26.14 -10.19 15.08
N HIS A 117 25.72 -9.55 13.98
CA HIS A 117 26.59 -8.81 13.07
C HIS A 117 26.59 -7.30 13.32
N GLU A 118 25.96 -6.84 14.41
CA GLU A 118 25.87 -5.43 14.81
C GLU A 118 25.27 -4.50 13.74
N TRP A 119 24.39 -5.01 12.89
CA TRP A 119 23.77 -4.22 11.83
C TRP A 119 22.87 -3.09 12.35
N TYR A 120 22.48 -3.13 13.61
CA TYR A 120 21.74 -2.06 14.27
C TYR A 120 22.47 -0.71 14.21
N THR A 121 23.79 -0.71 14.11
CA THR A 121 24.61 0.51 14.10
C THR A 121 24.33 1.44 12.92
N TRP A 122 24.06 0.88 11.74
CA TRP A 122 23.72 1.64 10.54
C TRP A 122 22.24 1.54 10.21
N PHE A 123 21.61 0.42 10.50
CA PHE A 123 20.21 0.18 10.20
C PHE A 123 19.28 1.07 11.05
N GLY A 124 19.67 1.41 12.28
CA GLY A 124 18.99 2.39 13.13
C GLY A 124 18.86 3.76 12.46
N LYS A 125 19.94 4.22 11.83
CA LYS A 125 19.94 5.46 11.03
C LYS A 125 19.02 5.35 9.82
N LEU A 126 19.09 4.22 9.11
CA LEU A 126 18.26 3.98 7.94
C LEU A 126 16.77 4.01 8.28
N ILE A 127 16.35 3.37 9.39
CA ILE A 127 14.97 3.40 9.86
C ILE A 127 14.56 4.81 10.25
N ALA A 128 15.32 5.48 11.12
CA ALA A 128 14.97 6.80 11.63
C ALA A 128 14.77 7.83 10.50
N TRP A 129 15.76 7.93 9.60
CA TRP A 129 15.65 8.83 8.45
C TRP A 129 14.66 8.34 7.40
N GLY A 130 14.50 7.03 7.23
CA GLY A 130 13.48 6.44 6.35
C GLY A 130 12.07 6.84 6.77
N GLU A 131 11.75 6.80 8.07
CA GLU A 131 10.47 7.24 8.60
C GLU A 131 10.22 8.74 8.35
N VAL A 132 11.25 9.59 8.56
CA VAL A 132 11.17 11.03 8.25
C VAL A 132 10.89 11.25 6.75
N LEU A 133 11.62 10.57 5.87
CA LEU A 133 11.46 10.71 4.42
C LEU A 133 10.08 10.23 3.95
N VAL A 134 9.60 9.12 4.50
CA VAL A 134 8.24 8.63 4.25
C VAL A 134 7.21 9.67 4.70
N GLY A 135 7.35 10.18 5.91
CA GLY A 135 6.46 11.21 6.46
C GLY A 135 6.43 12.47 5.59
N ILE A 136 7.58 13.02 5.25
CA ILE A 136 7.69 14.19 4.36
C ILE A 136 7.11 13.88 2.98
N GLY A 137 7.48 12.76 2.35
CA GLY A 137 6.99 12.36 1.04
C GLY A 137 5.47 12.29 0.98
N LEU A 138 4.85 11.69 1.99
CA LEU A 138 3.40 11.62 2.11
C LEU A 138 2.76 12.98 2.37
N LEU A 139 3.31 13.82 3.23
CA LEU A 139 2.75 15.14 3.56
C LEU A 139 2.79 16.09 2.36
N VAL A 140 3.94 16.21 1.68
CA VAL A 140 4.07 17.09 0.52
C VAL A 140 3.49 16.47 -0.76
N GLY A 141 3.23 15.16 -0.76
CA GLY A 141 2.73 14.42 -1.91
C GLY A 141 3.78 14.24 -2.99
N ALA A 142 5.00 13.90 -2.57
CA ALA A 142 6.12 13.59 -3.45
C ALA A 142 6.44 12.10 -3.40
N LEU A 143 6.47 11.44 -4.56
CA LEU A 143 6.72 10.00 -4.70
C LEU A 143 5.82 9.17 -3.77
N VAL A 144 4.53 9.53 -3.71
CA VAL A 144 3.57 8.96 -2.76
C VAL A 144 3.54 7.44 -2.80
N GLY A 145 3.61 6.84 -3.99
CA GLY A 145 3.64 5.37 -4.13
C GLY A 145 4.88 4.74 -3.49
N ILE A 146 6.05 5.34 -3.68
CA ILE A 146 7.32 4.88 -3.11
C ILE A 146 7.32 5.08 -1.60
N ALA A 147 6.94 6.27 -1.12
CA ALA A 147 6.85 6.57 0.30
C ALA A 147 5.88 5.62 1.02
N ALA A 148 4.68 5.43 0.46
CA ALA A 148 3.69 4.50 1.01
C ALA A 148 4.20 3.05 1.00
N PHE A 149 4.88 2.61 -0.04
CA PHE A 149 5.46 1.26 -0.12
C PHE A 149 6.48 1.03 1.01
N PHE A 150 7.45 1.93 1.17
CA PHE A 150 8.46 1.75 2.23
C PHE A 150 7.86 1.89 3.63
N GLY A 151 6.90 2.80 3.85
CA GLY A 151 6.16 2.88 5.10
C GLY A 151 5.42 1.58 5.42
N THR A 152 4.72 1.02 4.43
CA THR A 152 4.02 -0.26 4.57
C THR A 152 4.98 -1.41 4.86
N LEU A 153 6.14 -1.45 4.19
CA LEU A 153 7.18 -2.45 4.42
C LEU A 153 7.75 -2.36 5.85
N MET A 154 8.00 -1.15 6.36
CA MET A 154 8.44 -0.95 7.74
C MET A 154 7.38 -1.41 8.74
N ASN A 155 6.10 -1.05 8.55
CA ASN A 155 5.00 -1.51 9.40
C ASN A 155 4.87 -3.04 9.39
N PHE A 156 5.02 -3.67 8.23
CA PHE A 156 5.02 -5.12 8.11
C PHE A 156 6.15 -5.73 8.93
N SER A 157 7.37 -5.20 8.80
CA SER A 157 8.55 -5.66 9.54
C SER A 157 8.38 -5.50 11.05
N PHE A 158 7.80 -4.38 11.52
CA PHE A 158 7.49 -4.17 12.93
C PHE A 158 6.42 -5.16 13.42
N GLY A 159 5.41 -5.43 12.59
CA GLY A 159 4.39 -6.44 12.88
C GLY A 159 4.98 -7.84 13.04
N LEU A 160 5.90 -8.25 12.15
CA LEU A 160 6.61 -9.52 12.25
C LEU A 160 7.48 -9.63 13.53
N ALA A 161 8.02 -8.52 13.99
CA ALA A 161 8.76 -8.44 15.25
C ALA A 161 7.85 -8.45 16.50
N GLY A 162 6.53 -8.61 16.33
CA GLY A 162 5.58 -8.65 17.44
C GLY A 162 5.12 -7.28 17.95
N SER A 163 5.48 -6.19 17.26
CA SER A 163 5.01 -4.84 17.61
C SER A 163 3.62 -4.58 17.03
N ALA A 164 2.58 -4.69 17.85
CA ALA A 164 1.20 -4.40 17.44
C ALA A 164 0.94 -2.89 17.35
N SER A 165 0.87 -2.17 18.45
CA SER A 165 0.61 -0.72 18.53
C SER A 165 -0.31 -0.22 17.39
N THR A 166 0.05 0.89 16.73
CA THR A 166 -0.65 1.46 15.56
C THR A 166 -0.25 0.82 14.23
N ASN A 167 0.77 -0.04 14.22
CA ASN A 167 1.36 -0.60 13.00
C ASN A 167 0.35 -1.32 12.09
N PRO A 168 -0.61 -2.15 12.58
CA PRO A 168 -1.58 -2.80 11.71
C PRO A 168 -2.51 -1.82 11.00
N VAL A 169 -2.89 -0.73 11.67
CA VAL A 169 -3.74 0.33 11.07
C VAL A 169 -2.97 1.08 10.01
N LEU A 170 -1.75 1.54 10.32
CA LEU A 170 -0.88 2.24 9.36
C LEU A 170 -0.50 1.35 8.19
N PHE A 171 -0.31 0.03 8.41
CA PHE A 171 -0.11 -0.95 7.35
C PHE A 171 -1.29 -0.98 6.38
N GLY A 172 -2.52 -1.16 6.90
CA GLY A 172 -3.72 -1.18 6.09
C GLY A 172 -3.92 0.11 5.28
N LEU A 173 -3.78 1.26 5.94
CA LEU A 173 -3.89 2.57 5.29
C LEU A 173 -2.77 2.80 4.26
N GLY A 174 -1.55 2.33 4.54
CA GLY A 174 -0.42 2.37 3.62
C GLY A 174 -0.67 1.54 2.35
N VAL A 175 -1.27 0.35 2.48
CA VAL A 175 -1.67 -0.47 1.32
C VAL A 175 -2.65 0.30 0.42
N PHE A 176 -3.66 0.97 1.00
CA PHE A 176 -4.56 1.81 0.20
C PHE A 176 -3.82 2.93 -0.53
N LEU A 177 -2.86 3.61 0.12
CA LEU A 177 -2.03 4.63 -0.52
C LEU A 177 -1.17 4.05 -1.65
N VAL A 178 -0.63 2.84 -1.48
CA VAL A 178 0.10 2.13 -2.54
C VAL A 178 -0.82 1.84 -3.73
N LEU A 179 -2.05 1.37 -3.50
CA LEU A 179 -3.01 1.11 -4.57
C LEU A 179 -3.46 2.41 -5.27
N GLY A 180 -3.71 3.46 -4.49
CA GLY A 180 -4.18 4.75 -4.98
C GLY A 180 -3.08 5.73 -5.39
N TRP A 181 -1.82 5.33 -5.47
CA TRP A 181 -0.67 6.20 -5.62
C TRP A 181 -0.75 7.21 -6.77
N LYS A 182 -1.35 6.83 -7.90
CA LYS A 182 -1.54 7.71 -9.07
C LYS A 182 -2.39 8.93 -8.73
N VAL A 183 -3.42 8.75 -7.90
CA VAL A 183 -4.40 9.76 -7.54
C VAL A 183 -4.04 10.44 -6.23
N ALA A 184 -3.51 9.68 -5.27
CA ALA A 184 -3.16 10.19 -3.95
C ALA A 184 -2.08 11.28 -3.99
N GLY A 185 -1.13 11.23 -4.92
CA GLY A 185 -0.09 12.24 -5.12
C GLY A 185 -0.52 13.45 -5.96
N TRP A 186 -1.67 13.38 -6.65
CA TRP A 186 -2.10 14.40 -7.60
C TRP A 186 -2.27 15.79 -6.99
N MET A 187 -2.81 15.87 -5.77
CA MET A 187 -2.87 17.13 -5.00
C MET A 187 -1.60 17.34 -4.18
N GLY A 188 -0.45 17.23 -4.82
CA GLY A 188 0.88 17.39 -4.23
C GLY A 188 1.94 17.60 -5.30
N VAL A 189 3.19 17.36 -4.92
CA VAL A 189 4.37 17.53 -5.79
C VAL A 189 4.35 16.52 -6.95
N ASP A 190 3.74 15.34 -6.79
CA ASP A 190 3.67 14.30 -7.82
C ASP A 190 2.98 14.76 -9.10
N ARG A 191 2.09 15.75 -9.02
CA ARG A 191 1.46 16.35 -10.19
C ARG A 191 2.48 16.88 -11.20
N VAL A 192 3.62 17.35 -10.71
CA VAL A 192 4.71 17.89 -11.54
C VAL A 192 5.86 16.89 -11.65
N LEU A 193 6.18 16.24 -10.54
CA LEU A 193 7.35 15.36 -10.44
C LEU A 193 7.22 14.10 -11.30
N LEU A 194 6.07 13.44 -11.25
CA LEU A 194 5.88 12.18 -12.00
C LEU A 194 5.95 12.37 -13.52
N PRO A 195 5.30 13.40 -14.12
CA PRO A 195 5.51 13.70 -15.54
C PRO A 195 6.97 14.02 -15.91
N MET A 196 7.70 14.74 -15.05
CA MET A 196 9.12 15.02 -15.27
C MET A 196 9.99 13.75 -15.24
N LEU A 197 9.59 12.74 -14.48
CA LEU A 197 10.24 11.43 -14.42
C LEU A 197 9.81 10.51 -15.59
N GLY A 198 9.00 11.01 -16.52
CA GLY A 198 8.58 10.25 -17.70
C GLY A 198 7.52 9.18 -17.42
N THR A 199 6.79 9.29 -16.31
CA THR A 199 5.74 8.34 -16.00
C THR A 199 4.48 8.56 -16.86
N PRO A 200 3.88 7.49 -17.44
CA PRO A 200 2.84 7.64 -18.47
C PRO A 200 1.53 8.26 -17.99
N TRP A 201 1.23 8.21 -16.69
CA TRP A 201 -0.01 8.77 -16.11
C TRP A 201 0.05 10.27 -15.78
N GLY A 202 1.13 10.95 -16.14
CA GLY A 202 1.20 12.41 -16.14
C GLY A 202 0.41 13.05 -17.29
N ARG A 203 -0.01 12.27 -18.29
CA ARG A 203 -0.90 12.73 -19.35
C ARG A 203 -2.34 12.48 -18.91
N ILE A 204 -3.08 13.57 -18.69
CA ILE A 204 -4.54 13.49 -18.69
C ILE A 204 -4.91 13.28 -20.15
N GLU A 205 -5.19 12.02 -20.51
CA GLU A 205 -5.91 11.77 -21.75
C GLU A 205 -7.26 12.47 -21.58
N LYS A 206 -7.48 13.55 -22.33
CA LYS A 206 -8.83 14.06 -22.55
C LYS A 206 -9.59 12.85 -23.10
N TYR A 207 -10.59 12.42 -22.37
CA TYR A 207 -11.57 11.48 -22.88
C TYR A 207 -12.24 12.26 -24.03
N GLU A 208 -11.68 12.15 -25.23
CA GLU A 208 -12.37 12.58 -26.43
C GLU A 208 -13.58 11.68 -26.51
N GLU A 209 -14.72 12.27 -26.36
CA GLU A 209 -16.01 11.68 -26.69
C GLU A 209 -15.95 11.26 -28.17
N THR A 210 -15.40 10.09 -28.42
CA THR A 210 -15.58 9.35 -29.67
C THR A 210 -16.94 8.65 -29.66
N HIS A 211 -17.96 9.40 -29.26
CA HIS A 211 -19.34 8.97 -29.43
C HIS A 211 -20.07 9.98 -30.31
N HIS A 212 -20.47 9.45 -31.43
CA HIS A 212 -21.42 9.99 -32.38
C HIS A 212 -20.86 10.75 -33.59
N THR A 213 -20.28 9.97 -34.49
CA THR A 213 -20.69 10.13 -35.88
C THR A 213 -21.16 8.77 -36.40
N HIS A 214 -22.31 8.32 -35.95
CA HIS A 214 -23.14 7.48 -36.78
C HIS A 214 -23.56 8.35 -37.97
N SER A 215 -22.81 8.24 -39.03
CA SER A 215 -23.20 8.69 -40.35
C SER A 215 -24.55 8.06 -40.68
N THR A 216 -25.55 8.86 -40.72
CA THR A 216 -26.86 8.53 -41.39
C THR A 216 -26.53 8.07 -42.80
N PRO A 217 -26.99 6.89 -43.26
CA PRO A 217 -26.82 6.52 -44.63
C PRO A 217 -27.60 7.51 -45.50
N PRO A 218 -27.15 7.90 -46.71
CA PRO A 218 -27.87 8.77 -47.58
C PRO A 218 -29.16 8.06 -48.01
N ALA A 219 -30.28 8.79 -47.87
CA ALA A 219 -31.57 8.35 -48.40
C ALA A 219 -31.44 8.17 -49.93
N GLY A 220 -31.66 6.92 -50.37
CA GLY A 220 -31.67 6.59 -51.79
C GLY A 220 -32.83 7.27 -52.51
N THR A 221 -32.51 7.85 -53.60
CA THR A 221 -33.45 8.20 -54.67
C THR A 221 -33.80 6.98 -55.49
#